data_2b046f6f6e35321f44fcd2f923d2f9a7
#
_entry.id   2b046f6f6e35321f44fcd2f923d2f9a7
#
_cell.length_a   1.000
_cell.length_b   1.000
_cell.length_c   1.000
_cell.angle_alpha   90.00
_cell.angle_beta   90.00
_cell.angle_gamma   90.00
#
_symmetry.space_group_name_H-M   'P 1'
#
loop_
_entity.id
_entity.type
_entity.pdbx_description
1 polymer ?
#
loop_
_entity_poly.entity_id
_entity_poly.type
_entity_poly.pdbx_seq_one_letter_code
_entity_poly.pdbx_strand_id
1 'polypeptide(L)'
;MILRTQLTPIFDEFDIDVVLQGHDHTYSRSKLLYGDGQTHGTYEFRLNADGSDYDWDNAFNTQTDEKIPLYPEEGDTASTALHDAFQADNGCYTIEDTTGNTVVNPKGTLYMTANSASGSKFYELIPTQQDYI
;
A
#
# COMPACT_ATOMS: atom_id res chain seq x y z
N MET A 1 0.05 1.19 -3.27
CA MET A 1 1.16 0.22 -3.12
C MET A 1 2.52 0.89 -3.15
N ILE A 2 2.89 1.58 -4.23
CA ILE A 2 4.24 2.20 -4.39
C ILE A 2 4.67 3.06 -3.21
N LEU A 3 3.75 3.85 -2.65
CA LEU A 3 4.07 4.72 -1.51
C LEU A 3 4.21 3.99 -0.17
N ARG A 4 3.66 2.78 -0.04
CA ARG A 4 3.65 2.07 1.25
C ARG A 4 5.06 1.76 1.72
N THR A 5 5.86 1.09 0.90
CA THR A 5 7.23 0.70 1.25
C THR A 5 8.16 1.89 1.49
N GLN A 6 7.82 3.06 0.96
CA GLN A 6 8.61 4.29 1.11
C GLN A 6 8.21 5.11 2.34
N LEU A 7 6.92 5.17 2.65
CA LEU A 7 6.40 6.06 3.70
C LEU A 7 6.30 5.39 5.07
N THR A 8 5.98 4.09 5.12
CA THR A 8 5.82 3.40 6.41
C THR A 8 7.07 3.43 7.28
N PRO A 9 8.30 3.25 6.76
CA PRO A 9 9.51 3.38 7.58
C PRO A 9 9.70 4.79 8.15
N ILE A 10 9.27 5.82 7.42
CA ILE A 10 9.33 7.21 7.88
C ILE A 10 8.32 7.42 9.01
N PHE A 11 7.12 6.88 8.89
CA PHE A 11 6.09 6.99 9.92
C PHE A 11 6.52 6.30 11.21
N ASP A 12 7.17 5.13 11.10
CA ASP A 12 7.73 4.42 12.26
C ASP A 12 8.89 5.20 12.90
N GLU A 13 9.80 5.78 12.09
CA GLU A 13 10.93 6.57 12.58
C GLU A 13 10.49 7.79 13.41
N PHE A 14 9.39 8.42 12.98
CA PHE A 14 8.85 9.61 13.63
C PHE A 14 7.71 9.32 14.60
N ASP A 15 7.45 8.06 14.92
CA ASP A 15 6.42 7.62 15.89
C ASP A 15 5.05 8.25 15.61
N ILE A 16 4.60 8.13 14.36
CA ILE A 16 3.33 8.69 13.92
C ILE A 16 2.17 7.80 14.36
N ASP A 17 1.30 8.32 15.22
CA ASP A 17 0.15 7.56 15.73
C ASP A 17 -0.94 7.31 14.70
N VAL A 18 -1.24 8.31 13.85
CA VAL A 18 -2.38 8.27 12.93
C VAL A 18 -2.04 8.89 11.60
N VAL A 19 -2.33 8.19 10.51
CA VAL A 19 -2.30 8.70 9.14
C VAL A 19 -3.73 8.81 8.61
N LEU A 20 -4.15 10.04 8.30
CA LEU A 20 -5.41 10.31 7.63
C LEU A 20 -5.19 10.47 6.14
N GLN A 21 -5.95 9.75 5.36
CA GLN A 21 -5.90 9.83 3.90
C GLN A 21 -7.31 10.04 3.33
N GLY A 22 -7.35 10.57 2.12
CA GLY A 22 -8.57 10.84 1.39
C GLY A 22 -8.57 10.16 0.04
N HIS A 23 -9.27 10.78 -0.92
CA HIS A 23 -9.47 10.36 -2.29
C HIS A 23 -10.52 9.26 -2.45
N ASP A 24 -10.39 8.14 -1.76
CA ASP A 24 -11.39 7.08 -1.82
C ASP A 24 -12.62 7.46 -1.01
N HIS A 25 -13.79 7.24 -1.60
CA HIS A 25 -15.07 7.60 -1.01
C HIS A 25 -15.62 6.45 -0.14
N THR A 26 -14.72 5.81 0.58
CA THR A 26 -15.01 4.73 1.51
C THR A 26 -14.54 5.09 2.91
N TYR A 27 -15.20 4.59 3.92
CA TYR A 27 -14.63 4.58 5.26
C TYR A 27 -13.87 3.27 5.44
N SER A 28 -12.60 3.38 5.74
CA SER A 28 -11.79 2.23 6.13
C SER A 28 -10.83 2.62 7.26
N ARG A 29 -10.50 1.66 8.08
CA ARG A 29 -9.58 1.82 9.19
C ARG A 29 -8.75 0.55 9.33
N SER A 30 -7.44 0.69 9.34
CA SER A 30 -6.56 -0.44 9.61
C SER A 30 -6.54 -0.81 11.08
N LYS A 31 -5.99 -1.96 11.39
CA LYS A 31 -5.37 -2.25 12.69
C LYS A 31 -4.15 -1.34 12.87
N LEU A 32 -3.49 -1.39 14.01
CA LEU A 32 -2.22 -0.69 14.22
C LEU A 32 -1.11 -1.46 13.50
N LEU A 33 -0.41 -0.78 12.61
CA LEU A 33 0.60 -1.37 11.74
C LEU A 33 1.95 -0.69 11.96
N TYR A 34 3.02 -1.47 12.01
CA TYR A 34 4.40 -0.98 12.00
C TYR A 34 5.24 -1.81 11.04
N GLY A 35 6.39 -1.31 10.62
CA GLY A 35 7.28 -1.99 9.70
C GLY A 35 7.75 -3.34 10.24
N ASP A 36 7.91 -4.30 9.35
CA ASP A 36 8.37 -5.65 9.69
C ASP A 36 9.87 -5.74 9.96
N GLY A 37 10.59 -4.63 9.82
CA GLY A 37 12.03 -4.54 10.03
C GLY A 37 12.86 -5.09 8.86
N GLN A 38 12.23 -5.41 7.73
CA GLN A 38 12.91 -5.87 6.52
C GLN A 38 13.13 -4.72 5.53
N THR A 39 14.06 -4.94 4.60
CA THR A 39 14.21 -4.03 3.46
C THR A 39 13.34 -4.53 2.32
N HIS A 40 12.46 -3.66 1.85
CA HIS A 40 11.57 -3.93 0.73
C HIS A 40 11.98 -3.18 -0.52
N GLY A 41 11.49 -3.63 -1.67
CA GLY A 41 11.68 -2.94 -2.95
C GLY A 41 11.05 -1.55 -2.93
N THR A 42 11.68 -0.62 -3.62
CA THR A 42 11.13 0.70 -3.89
C THR A 42 10.75 0.82 -5.36
N TYR A 43 9.60 1.42 -5.63
CA TYR A 43 8.99 1.41 -6.95
C TYR A 43 8.56 2.81 -7.36
N GLU A 44 8.52 3.05 -8.68
CA GLU A 44 8.05 4.29 -9.27
C GLU A 44 7.22 4.04 -10.54
N PHE A 45 6.41 5.02 -10.93
CA PHE A 45 5.87 5.09 -12.28
C PHE A 45 6.80 5.96 -13.14
N ARG A 46 6.97 5.62 -14.42
CA ARG A 46 7.76 6.38 -15.38
C ARG A 46 6.89 6.90 -16.51
N LEU A 47 7.34 7.96 -17.14
CA LEU A 47 6.68 8.47 -18.34
C LEU A 47 6.78 7.45 -19.48
N ASN A 48 5.74 7.41 -20.28
CA ASN A 48 5.77 6.73 -21.58
C ASN A 48 6.92 7.24 -22.46
N ALA A 49 7.32 6.45 -23.45
CA ALA A 49 8.45 6.78 -24.32
C ALA A 49 8.30 8.12 -25.04
N ASP A 50 7.08 8.57 -25.29
CA ASP A 50 6.76 9.87 -25.92
C ASP A 50 6.64 11.02 -24.89
N GLY A 51 6.71 10.71 -23.59
CA GLY A 51 6.63 11.69 -22.51
C GLY A 51 5.25 12.32 -22.31
N SER A 52 4.21 11.80 -22.94
CA SER A 52 2.86 12.38 -22.89
C SER A 52 2.11 12.10 -21.61
N ASP A 53 2.35 10.95 -20.99
CA ASP A 53 1.72 10.49 -19.75
C ASP A 53 2.60 9.45 -19.07
N TYR A 54 2.22 9.04 -17.86
CA TYR A 54 2.85 7.94 -17.16
C TYR A 54 2.42 6.58 -17.72
N ASP A 55 3.34 5.62 -17.67
CA ASP A 55 3.05 4.21 -17.94
C ASP A 55 2.33 3.62 -16.70
N TRP A 56 1.01 3.66 -16.71
CA TRP A 56 0.18 3.16 -15.61
C TRP A 56 0.03 1.64 -15.58
N ASP A 57 0.44 0.97 -16.66
CA ASP A 57 0.37 -0.49 -16.77
C ASP A 57 1.57 -1.18 -16.12
N ASN A 58 2.60 -0.41 -15.79
CA ASN A 58 3.84 -0.94 -15.25
C ASN A 58 4.37 -0.13 -14.07
N ALA A 59 4.89 -0.82 -13.07
CA ALA A 59 5.78 -0.26 -12.06
C ALA A 59 7.24 -0.53 -12.45
N PHE A 60 8.17 0.25 -11.91
CA PHE A 60 9.60 0.06 -12.10
C PHE A 60 10.28 -0.03 -10.73
N ASN A 61 11.07 -1.07 -10.53
CA ASN A 61 11.92 -1.19 -9.36
C ASN A 61 13.08 -0.20 -9.47
N THR A 62 13.21 0.71 -8.51
CA THR A 62 14.22 1.79 -8.56
C THR A 62 15.65 1.29 -8.28
N GLN A 63 15.81 0.10 -7.70
CA GLN A 63 17.12 -0.48 -7.38
C GLN A 63 17.66 -1.36 -8.51
N THR A 64 16.77 -2.12 -9.19
CA THR A 64 17.17 -3.06 -10.24
C THR A 64 16.87 -2.55 -11.65
N ASP A 65 16.13 -1.45 -11.78
CA ASP A 65 15.63 -0.91 -13.06
C ASP A 65 14.66 -1.86 -13.80
N GLU A 66 14.12 -2.83 -13.09
CA GLU A 66 13.26 -3.86 -13.64
C GLU A 66 11.84 -3.35 -13.84
N LYS A 67 11.29 -3.61 -15.04
CA LYS A 67 9.91 -3.28 -15.39
C LYS A 67 8.97 -4.39 -14.92
N ILE A 68 7.95 -4.02 -14.17
CA ILE A 68 7.01 -4.95 -13.54
C ILE A 68 5.61 -4.69 -14.10
N PRO A 69 5.06 -5.58 -14.93
CA PRO A 69 3.69 -5.48 -15.41
C PRO A 69 2.70 -5.56 -14.24
N LEU A 70 1.78 -4.59 -14.14
CA LEU A 70 0.73 -4.58 -13.10
C LEU A 70 -0.46 -5.49 -13.47
N TYR A 71 -0.56 -5.83 -14.74
CA TYR A 71 -1.63 -6.68 -15.29
C TYR A 71 -0.99 -7.77 -16.20
N PRO A 72 -0.28 -8.78 -15.62
CA PRO A 72 0.34 -9.83 -16.41
C PRO A 72 -0.70 -10.61 -17.21
N GLU A 73 -0.37 -10.97 -18.44
CA GLU A 73 -1.24 -11.79 -19.28
C GLU A 73 -1.34 -13.22 -18.75
N GLU A 74 -2.49 -13.86 -18.96
CA GLU A 74 -2.70 -15.26 -18.55
C GLU A 74 -1.69 -16.17 -19.26
N GLY A 75 -0.93 -16.92 -18.48
CA GLY A 75 0.11 -17.84 -18.96
C GLY A 75 1.51 -17.23 -19.09
N ASP A 76 1.68 -15.91 -18.92
CA ASP A 76 3.00 -15.29 -18.80
C ASP A 76 3.55 -15.46 -17.37
N THR A 77 4.23 -16.58 -17.16
CA THR A 77 4.77 -16.93 -15.85
C THR A 77 5.89 -16.00 -15.36
N ALA A 78 6.64 -15.39 -16.28
CA ALA A 78 7.73 -14.48 -15.93
C ALA A 78 7.17 -13.16 -15.39
N SER A 79 6.26 -12.53 -16.13
CA SER A 79 5.57 -11.30 -15.68
C SER A 79 4.74 -11.54 -14.41
N THR A 80 4.09 -12.70 -14.30
CA THR A 80 3.36 -13.08 -13.08
C THR A 80 4.30 -13.15 -11.87
N ALA A 81 5.48 -13.77 -12.01
CA ALA A 81 6.44 -13.86 -10.90
C ALA A 81 6.96 -12.47 -10.45
N LEU A 82 7.20 -11.56 -11.39
CA LEU A 82 7.58 -10.18 -11.07
C LEU A 82 6.45 -9.43 -10.35
N HIS A 83 5.23 -9.58 -10.82
CA HIS A 83 4.06 -9.00 -10.18
C HIS A 83 3.82 -9.55 -8.78
N ASP A 84 3.96 -10.86 -8.59
CA ASP A 84 3.80 -11.50 -7.28
C ASP A 84 4.85 -11.03 -6.28
N ALA A 85 6.11 -10.86 -6.71
CA ALA A 85 7.17 -10.29 -5.88
C ALA A 85 6.85 -8.84 -5.48
N PHE A 86 6.40 -8.03 -6.43
CA PHE A 86 5.92 -6.66 -6.17
C PHE A 86 4.74 -6.64 -5.20
N GLN A 87 3.79 -7.56 -5.34
CA GLN A 87 2.66 -7.69 -4.42
C GLN A 87 3.10 -8.12 -3.02
N ALA A 88 4.09 -9.00 -2.91
CA ALA A 88 4.62 -9.46 -1.62
C ALA A 88 5.22 -8.30 -0.80
N ASP A 89 5.83 -7.30 -1.45
CA ASP A 89 6.36 -6.11 -0.79
C ASP A 89 5.26 -5.24 -0.13
N ASN A 90 3.99 -5.47 -0.43
CA ASN A 90 2.89 -4.85 0.33
C ASN A 90 2.73 -5.43 1.73
N GLY A 91 3.25 -6.60 1.99
CA GLY A 91 3.34 -7.22 3.32
C GLY A 91 4.46 -6.64 4.18
N CYS A 92 4.90 -5.40 3.92
CA CYS A 92 5.99 -4.71 4.63
C CYS A 92 5.64 -4.28 6.07
N TYR A 93 4.63 -4.86 6.67
CA TYR A 93 4.10 -4.47 7.98
C TYR A 93 3.93 -5.66 8.91
N THR A 94 3.93 -5.33 10.20
CA THR A 94 3.48 -6.21 11.28
C THR A 94 2.23 -5.62 11.91
N ILE A 95 1.25 -6.46 12.21
CA ILE A 95 0.05 -6.05 12.92
C ILE A 95 0.35 -6.08 14.42
N GLU A 96 0.10 -4.95 15.10
CA GLU A 96 0.20 -4.89 16.55
C GLU A 96 -1.00 -5.61 17.18
N ASP A 97 -0.71 -6.58 18.05
CA ASP A 97 -1.75 -7.27 18.81
C ASP A 97 -2.27 -6.37 19.92
N THR A 98 -3.48 -5.87 19.75
CA THR A 98 -4.14 -5.00 20.72
C THR A 98 -5.33 -5.72 21.34
N THR A 99 -5.39 -5.76 22.66
CA THR A 99 -6.51 -6.33 23.42
C THR A 99 -7.35 -5.21 24.03
N GLY A 100 -8.69 -5.30 23.87
CA GLY A 100 -9.62 -4.34 24.44
C GLY A 100 -9.85 -3.09 23.59
N ASN A 101 -10.45 -2.06 24.20
CA ASN A 101 -10.91 -0.85 23.52
C ASN A 101 -9.98 0.36 23.74
N THR A 102 -8.91 0.19 24.46
CA THR A 102 -7.97 1.27 24.77
C THR A 102 -6.57 0.82 24.43
N VAL A 103 -5.87 1.64 23.70
CA VAL A 103 -4.47 1.45 23.33
C VAL A 103 -3.66 2.55 24.01
N VAL A 104 -2.56 2.18 24.65
CA VAL A 104 -1.67 3.12 25.37
C VAL A 104 -0.26 2.95 24.82
N ASN A 105 0.30 4.03 24.29
CA ASN A 105 1.62 4.05 23.66
C ASN A 105 1.78 2.95 22.61
N PRO A 106 0.93 2.93 21.54
CA PRO A 106 1.06 1.93 20.50
C PRO A 106 2.41 2.07 19.80
N LYS A 107 2.94 0.95 19.36
CA LYS A 107 4.09 0.94 18.46
C LYS A 107 3.67 1.23 17.02
N GLY A 108 2.46 0.81 16.67
CA GLY A 108 1.97 0.87 15.31
C GLY A 108 1.15 2.13 15.00
N THR A 109 1.14 2.50 13.72
CA THR A 109 0.37 3.59 13.15
C THR A 109 -1.02 3.12 12.75
N LEU A 110 -2.05 3.93 13.04
CA LEU A 110 -3.41 3.75 12.52
C LEU A 110 -3.55 4.45 11.17
N TYR A 111 -3.90 3.70 10.13
CA TYR A 111 -4.23 4.27 8.81
C TYR A 111 -5.74 4.36 8.62
N MET A 112 -6.24 5.53 8.26
CA MET A 112 -7.67 5.77 8.17
C MET A 112 -8.03 6.58 6.93
N THR A 113 -8.99 6.06 6.15
CA THR A 113 -9.70 6.81 5.11
C THR A 113 -11.04 7.20 5.67
N ALA A 114 -11.24 8.49 5.90
CA ALA A 114 -12.36 9.00 6.71
C ALA A 114 -13.64 9.25 5.91
N ASN A 115 -13.66 8.93 4.61
CA ASN A 115 -14.79 9.17 3.70
C ASN A 115 -15.21 10.65 3.57
N SER A 116 -16.27 10.86 2.82
CA SER A 116 -16.94 12.15 2.63
C SER A 116 -18.03 12.35 3.69
N ALA A 117 -18.13 13.55 4.21
CA ALA A 117 -19.16 13.91 5.19
C ALA A 117 -20.58 14.01 4.57
N SER A 118 -20.70 14.15 3.26
CA SER A 118 -21.99 14.22 2.55
C SER A 118 -21.84 13.95 1.07
N GLY A 119 -22.85 13.30 0.47
CA GLY A 119 -23.05 13.14 -0.97
C GLY A 119 -21.78 12.67 -1.71
N SER A 120 -21.62 11.39 -1.87
CA SER A 120 -20.42 10.80 -2.44
C SER A 120 -20.75 9.79 -3.53
N LYS A 121 -19.72 9.38 -4.29
CA LYS A 121 -19.83 8.22 -5.17
C LYS A 121 -19.94 6.96 -4.34
N PHE A 122 -20.68 5.99 -4.85
CA PHE A 122 -20.79 4.66 -4.26
C PHE A 122 -19.90 3.71 -5.05
N TYR A 123 -19.14 2.87 -4.33
CA TYR A 123 -18.35 1.81 -4.89
C TYR A 123 -18.82 0.46 -4.38
N GLU A 124 -18.66 -0.57 -5.18
CA GLU A 124 -18.82 -1.93 -4.70
C GLU A 124 -17.72 -2.26 -3.67
N LEU A 125 -18.10 -2.94 -2.60
CA LEU A 125 -17.14 -3.41 -1.61
C LEU A 125 -16.34 -4.57 -2.20
N ILE A 126 -15.03 -4.56 -1.96
CA ILE A 126 -14.17 -5.70 -2.27
C ILE A 126 -14.58 -6.85 -1.33
N PRO A 127 -14.98 -8.03 -1.88
CA PRO A 127 -15.51 -9.12 -1.05
C PRO A 127 -14.44 -9.77 -0.16
N THR A 128 -13.16 -9.61 -0.47
CA THR A 128 -12.05 -10.15 0.31
C THR A 128 -11.45 -9.06 1.19
N GLN A 129 -11.63 -9.21 2.49
CA GLN A 129 -11.02 -8.30 3.46
C GLN A 129 -9.53 -8.61 3.63
N GLN A 130 -8.70 -7.58 3.68
CA GLN A 130 -7.30 -7.73 4.02
C GLN A 130 -7.15 -7.97 5.53
N ASP A 131 -6.08 -8.65 5.95
CA ASP A 131 -5.84 -9.02 7.34
C ASP A 131 -5.61 -7.81 8.27
N TYR A 132 -5.18 -6.69 7.70
CA TYR A 132 -4.87 -5.45 8.42
C TYR A 132 -6.05 -4.48 8.57
N ILE A 133 -7.25 -4.83 8.08
CA ILE A 133 -8.48 -4.03 8.23
C ILE A 133 -9.39 -4.57 9.32
#